data_11a8661efd55bf3d9d26a41e3de44525
#
_entry.id   11a8661efd55bf3d9d26a41e3de44525
#
_cell.length_a   1.000
_cell.length_b   1.000
_cell.length_c   1.000
_cell.angle_alpha   90.00
_cell.angle_beta   90.00
_cell.angle_gamma   90.00
#
_symmetry.space_group_name_H-M   'P 1'
#
loop_
_entity.id
_entity.type
_entity.pdbx_description
1 polymer ?
#
loop_
_entity_poly.entity_id
_entity_poly.type
_entity_poly.pdbx_seq_one_letter_code
_entity_poly.pdbx_strand_id
1 'polypeptide(L)'
;SGCKRLCADTDYYETYNRGNVTLLDVNTDPIKGLVKEGVQTENNVYAFDIVIFAIGFDAMTGALLSMNIKGKEGVHLTDIWPDGPQSYLGLSMAGFPNMFTITGPGSPSVLSNMMTSIEQHVEWIRDCLSYMETGGFSEIEAKISAEESWTSHVEEIAGDTLRYTCNSWYVGANIPGKKRIFMPYAGGIPPYREKCDQVAASGYEGFEIS
;
A
#
# COMPACT_ATOMS: atom_id res chain seq x y z
N SER A 1 -20.26 1.26 4.43
CA SER A 1 -19.35 0.35 3.74
C SER A 1 -18.02 1.05 3.54
N GLY A 2 -16.91 0.46 3.86
CA GLY A 2 -15.70 1.22 3.66
C GLY A 2 -14.40 0.55 4.09
N CYS A 3 -14.47 -0.50 4.88
CA CYS A 3 -13.26 -1.18 5.39
C CYS A 3 -12.47 -1.91 4.31
N LYS A 4 -13.14 -2.41 3.28
CA LYS A 4 -12.58 -3.13 2.13
C LYS A 4 -13.37 -2.78 0.88
N ARG A 5 -12.86 -3.17 -0.29
CA ARG A 5 -13.62 -3.06 -1.54
C ARG A 5 -14.91 -3.85 -1.48
N LEU A 6 -15.97 -3.31 -2.05
CA LEU A 6 -17.18 -4.07 -2.32
C LEU A 6 -16.87 -5.10 -3.42
N CYS A 7 -17.23 -6.35 -3.16
CA CYS A 7 -17.10 -7.42 -4.12
C CYS A 7 -18.48 -7.69 -4.75
N ALA A 8 -18.51 -7.87 -6.07
CA ALA A 8 -19.68 -8.48 -6.72
C ALA A 8 -19.65 -9.97 -6.44
N ASP A 9 -20.80 -10.54 -6.20
CA ASP A 9 -20.97 -11.92 -5.75
C ASP A 9 -22.07 -12.60 -6.57
N THR A 10 -21.91 -13.90 -6.77
CA THR A 10 -22.93 -14.81 -7.29
C THR A 10 -22.89 -16.06 -6.46
N ASP A 11 -23.97 -16.36 -5.73
CA ASP A 11 -24.17 -17.54 -4.89
C ASP A 11 -23.10 -17.76 -3.80
N TYR A 12 -22.34 -16.72 -3.40
CA TYR A 12 -21.30 -16.83 -2.39
C TYR A 12 -21.86 -17.23 -1.03
N TYR A 13 -22.90 -16.53 -0.56
CA TYR A 13 -23.52 -16.80 0.72
C TYR A 13 -24.34 -18.10 0.69
N GLU A 14 -25.02 -18.38 -0.41
CA GLU A 14 -25.78 -19.61 -0.62
C GLU A 14 -24.89 -20.86 -0.59
N THR A 15 -23.63 -20.70 -1.02
CA THR A 15 -22.65 -21.80 -0.99
C THR A 15 -22.40 -22.34 0.42
N TYR A 16 -22.46 -21.49 1.45
CA TYR A 16 -22.30 -21.93 2.84
C TYR A 16 -23.45 -22.77 3.38
N ASN A 17 -24.59 -22.81 2.70
CA ASN A 17 -25.74 -23.64 3.06
C ASN A 17 -25.67 -25.06 2.47
N ARG A 18 -24.66 -25.36 1.66
CA ARG A 18 -24.49 -26.70 1.08
C ARG A 18 -23.99 -27.68 2.12
N GLY A 19 -24.53 -28.90 2.12
CA GLY A 19 -24.15 -29.95 3.09
C GLY A 19 -22.69 -30.43 3.02
N ASN A 20 -21.97 -30.09 1.93
CA ASN A 20 -20.55 -30.42 1.73
C ASN A 20 -19.63 -29.21 1.98
N VAL A 21 -20.15 -28.10 2.51
CA VAL A 21 -19.37 -26.89 2.84
C VAL A 21 -19.45 -26.65 4.34
N THR A 22 -18.33 -26.48 4.98
CA THR A 22 -18.22 -26.13 6.39
C THR A 22 -17.49 -24.80 6.55
N LEU A 23 -18.13 -23.85 7.21
CA LEU A 23 -17.50 -22.60 7.62
C LEU A 23 -16.97 -22.74 9.05
N LEU A 24 -15.69 -22.49 9.23
CA LEU A 24 -15.03 -22.52 10.54
C LEU A 24 -14.68 -21.09 10.98
N ASP A 25 -15.09 -20.75 12.20
CA ASP A 25 -14.62 -19.52 12.84
C ASP A 25 -13.27 -19.77 13.54
N VAL A 26 -12.21 -19.31 12.92
CA VAL A 26 -10.84 -19.44 13.44
C VAL A 26 -10.58 -18.64 14.72
N ASN A 27 -11.47 -17.73 15.12
CA ASN A 27 -11.36 -17.06 16.42
C ASN A 27 -11.81 -17.96 17.58
N THR A 28 -12.73 -18.87 17.32
CA THR A 28 -13.23 -19.83 18.33
C THR A 28 -12.53 -21.17 18.26
N ASP A 29 -12.00 -21.56 17.11
CA ASP A 29 -11.21 -22.78 16.90
C ASP A 29 -9.95 -22.46 16.07
N PRO A 30 -8.90 -21.87 16.69
CA PRO A 30 -7.72 -21.39 15.99
C PRO A 30 -6.95 -22.51 15.28
N ILE A 31 -6.45 -22.20 14.08
CA ILE A 31 -5.55 -23.10 13.35
C ILE A 31 -4.22 -23.18 14.09
N LYS A 32 -3.78 -24.40 14.39
CA LYS A 32 -2.49 -24.70 15.04
C LYS A 32 -1.40 -25.02 14.04
N GLY A 33 -1.76 -25.62 12.91
CA GLY A 33 -0.78 -25.98 11.88
C GLY A 33 -1.32 -26.98 10.86
N LEU A 34 -0.39 -27.46 10.05
CA LEU A 34 -0.64 -28.54 9.11
C LEU A 34 -0.15 -29.86 9.71
N VAL A 35 -0.92 -30.90 9.51
CA VAL A 35 -0.57 -32.27 9.84
C VAL A 35 -0.67 -33.13 8.58
N LYS A 36 -0.23 -34.37 8.65
CA LYS A 36 -0.22 -35.28 7.48
C LYS A 36 -1.61 -35.45 6.86
N GLU A 37 -2.64 -35.43 7.69
CA GLU A 37 -4.03 -35.62 7.29
C GLU A 37 -4.69 -34.36 6.74
N GLY A 38 -4.17 -33.17 7.08
CA GLY A 38 -4.77 -31.90 6.65
C GLY A 38 -4.46 -30.74 7.58
N VAL A 39 -5.49 -30.08 8.11
CA VAL A 39 -5.39 -28.90 8.97
C VAL A 39 -5.78 -29.23 10.40
N GLN A 40 -4.89 -28.96 11.34
CA GLN A 40 -5.15 -29.06 12.77
C GLN A 40 -5.57 -27.70 13.35
N THR A 41 -6.69 -27.69 14.04
CA THR A 41 -7.16 -26.59 14.88
C THR A 41 -6.94 -26.92 16.36
N GLU A 42 -7.36 -26.02 17.26
CA GLU A 42 -7.31 -26.25 18.70
C GLU A 42 -8.07 -27.53 19.10
N ASN A 43 -9.25 -27.75 18.51
CA ASN A 43 -10.18 -28.78 18.95
C ASN A 43 -10.29 -29.97 17.98
N ASN A 44 -9.86 -29.83 16.72
CA ASN A 44 -10.13 -30.82 15.67
C ASN A 44 -8.95 -30.98 14.71
N VAL A 45 -9.01 -32.09 13.96
CA VAL A 45 -8.19 -32.32 12.75
C VAL A 45 -9.15 -32.47 11.57
N TYR A 46 -9.02 -31.63 10.58
CA TYR A 46 -9.79 -31.65 9.35
C TYR A 46 -8.96 -32.30 8.25
N ALA A 47 -9.42 -33.42 7.75
CA ALA A 47 -8.74 -34.16 6.68
C ALA A 47 -9.04 -33.51 5.32
N PHE A 48 -7.99 -33.20 4.54
CA PHE A 48 -8.10 -32.63 3.23
C PHE A 48 -7.09 -33.24 2.27
N ASP A 49 -7.50 -33.46 1.03
CA ASP A 49 -6.60 -33.79 -0.08
C ASP A 49 -5.87 -32.57 -0.63
N ILE A 50 -6.50 -31.38 -0.55
CA ILE A 50 -5.96 -30.12 -1.05
C ILE A 50 -6.20 -29.03 -0.03
N VAL A 51 -5.17 -28.25 0.27
CA VAL A 51 -5.24 -27.04 1.11
C VAL A 51 -4.85 -25.84 0.28
N ILE A 52 -5.71 -24.82 0.24
CA ILE A 52 -5.47 -23.57 -0.50
C ILE A 52 -5.24 -22.44 0.49
N PHE A 53 -4.06 -21.84 0.45
CA PHE A 53 -3.72 -20.65 1.25
C PHE A 53 -4.12 -19.38 0.50
N ALA A 54 -5.21 -18.76 0.95
CA ALA A 54 -5.69 -17.47 0.43
C ALA A 54 -5.58 -16.38 1.51
N ILE A 55 -4.43 -16.30 2.17
CA ILE A 55 -4.18 -15.48 3.37
C ILE A 55 -3.88 -14.00 3.05
N GLY A 56 -3.83 -13.63 1.77
CA GLY A 56 -3.52 -12.26 1.31
C GLY A 56 -2.02 -11.98 1.23
N PHE A 57 -1.69 -10.71 1.00
CA PHE A 57 -0.33 -10.22 0.85
C PHE A 57 0.00 -9.19 1.92
N ASP A 58 1.29 -8.96 2.19
CA ASP A 58 1.78 -7.75 2.82
C ASP A 58 1.73 -6.62 1.77
N ALA A 59 0.53 -6.10 1.59
CA ALA A 59 0.24 -5.11 0.55
C ALA A 59 0.90 -3.78 0.84
N MET A 60 1.11 -2.98 -0.20
CA MET A 60 1.68 -1.64 -0.22
C MET A 60 3.19 -1.57 0.07
N THR A 61 3.67 -2.24 1.11
CA THR A 61 5.06 -2.12 1.56
C THR A 61 5.86 -3.40 1.46
N GLY A 62 5.24 -4.57 1.52
CA GLY A 62 5.94 -5.84 1.62
C GLY A 62 6.91 -6.11 0.48
N ALA A 63 6.51 -5.82 -0.77
CA ALA A 63 7.37 -5.97 -1.93
C ALA A 63 8.58 -5.02 -1.88
N LEU A 64 8.36 -3.74 -1.56
CA LEU A 64 9.43 -2.74 -1.46
C LEU A 64 10.43 -3.10 -0.35
N LEU A 65 9.94 -3.48 0.82
CA LEU A 65 10.80 -3.85 1.95
C LEU A 65 11.59 -5.14 1.70
N SER A 66 11.09 -6.04 0.86
CA SER A 66 11.79 -7.29 0.51
C SER A 66 12.91 -7.11 -0.52
N MET A 67 12.95 -5.99 -1.25
CA MET A 67 13.95 -5.74 -2.31
C MET A 67 15.31 -5.29 -1.77
N ASN A 68 15.47 -5.07 -0.47
CA ASN A 68 16.71 -4.57 0.12
C ASN A 68 17.20 -3.25 -0.50
N ILE A 69 16.28 -2.30 -0.70
CA ILE A 69 16.55 -1.00 -1.32
C ILE A 69 17.44 -0.17 -0.39
N LYS A 70 18.50 0.43 -0.95
CA LYS A 70 19.43 1.30 -0.26
C LYS A 70 19.41 2.69 -0.86
N GLY A 71 19.30 3.68 0.00
CA GLY A 71 19.42 5.10 -0.31
C GLY A 71 20.82 5.65 -0.10
N LYS A 72 20.89 6.97 0.07
CA LYS A 72 22.12 7.69 0.42
C LYS A 72 22.76 7.10 1.67
N GLU A 73 24.09 7.13 1.73
CA GLU A 73 24.87 6.63 2.86
C GLU A 73 24.62 5.15 3.22
N GLY A 74 23.95 4.41 2.34
CA GLY A 74 23.66 2.99 2.55
C GLY A 74 22.48 2.71 3.48
N VAL A 75 21.69 3.72 3.82
CA VAL A 75 20.47 3.58 4.64
C VAL A 75 19.45 2.69 3.91
N HIS A 76 18.91 1.71 4.60
CA HIS A 76 17.91 0.82 4.01
C HIS A 76 16.51 1.41 4.13
N LEU A 77 15.65 1.11 3.16
CA LEU A 77 14.24 1.50 3.21
C LEU A 77 13.53 0.94 4.45
N THR A 78 13.95 -0.24 4.90
CA THR A 78 13.46 -0.86 6.15
C THR A 78 13.78 -0.03 7.39
N ASP A 79 14.87 0.75 7.37
CA ASP A 79 15.32 1.53 8.53
C ASP A 79 14.54 2.83 8.66
N ILE A 80 14.07 3.39 7.54
CA ILE A 80 13.30 4.65 7.53
C ILE A 80 11.77 4.43 7.63
N TRP A 81 11.31 3.20 7.42
CA TRP A 81 9.89 2.85 7.54
C TRP A 81 9.53 1.95 8.74
N PRO A 82 10.20 2.07 9.92
CA PRO A 82 9.92 1.19 11.06
C PRO A 82 8.49 1.36 11.57
N ASP A 83 7.98 2.57 11.44
CA ASP A 83 6.65 2.97 11.90
C ASP A 83 5.60 3.02 10.79
N GLY A 84 5.99 2.68 9.57
CA GLY A 84 5.13 2.69 8.37
C GLY A 84 5.72 3.53 7.24
N PRO A 85 5.13 3.44 6.05
CA PRO A 85 5.66 4.12 4.88
C PRO A 85 5.47 5.63 4.95
N GLN A 86 6.52 6.35 4.60
CA GLN A 86 6.52 7.79 4.33
C GLN A 86 6.94 8.01 2.88
N SER A 87 6.34 8.96 2.22
CA SER A 87 6.65 9.29 0.84
C SER A 87 6.15 10.69 0.50
N TYR A 88 6.72 11.30 -0.52
CA TYR A 88 6.15 12.50 -1.13
C TYR A 88 5.33 12.11 -2.35
N LEU A 89 4.03 12.45 -2.34
CA LEU A 89 3.03 12.13 -3.37
C LEU A 89 2.81 10.62 -3.62
N GLY A 90 3.40 9.72 -2.83
CA GLY A 90 3.44 8.29 -3.16
C GLY A 90 4.32 7.96 -4.35
N LEU A 91 5.17 8.91 -4.77
CA LEU A 91 6.05 8.82 -5.94
C LEU A 91 7.53 8.73 -5.57
N SER A 92 7.97 9.39 -4.50
CA SER A 92 9.39 9.44 -4.13
C SER A 92 9.56 9.49 -2.62
N MET A 93 10.75 9.17 -2.13
CA MET A 93 11.12 9.18 -0.71
C MET A 93 12.38 10.00 -0.48
N ALA A 94 12.44 10.69 0.65
CA ALA A 94 13.64 11.37 1.11
C ALA A 94 14.77 10.37 1.42
N GLY A 95 15.99 10.69 1.03
CA GLY A 95 17.15 9.81 1.17
C GLY A 95 17.30 8.78 0.04
N PHE A 96 16.39 8.73 -0.93
CA PHE A 96 16.43 7.80 -2.07
C PHE A 96 16.38 8.55 -3.41
N PRO A 97 17.47 9.19 -3.81
CA PRO A 97 17.54 9.95 -5.05
C PRO A 97 17.26 9.07 -6.28
N ASN A 98 16.64 9.68 -7.28
CA ASN A 98 16.28 9.04 -8.55
C ASN A 98 15.39 7.78 -8.42
N MET A 99 14.80 7.57 -7.25
CA MET A 99 13.88 6.48 -7.01
C MET A 99 12.43 6.95 -7.09
N PHE A 100 11.67 6.32 -7.98
CA PHE A 100 10.24 6.54 -8.09
C PHE A 100 9.47 5.27 -7.81
N THR A 101 8.30 5.42 -7.18
CA THR A 101 7.33 4.34 -6.96
C THR A 101 6.06 4.62 -7.76
N ILE A 102 5.55 3.62 -8.46
CA ILE A 102 4.28 3.71 -9.17
C ILE A 102 3.20 3.12 -8.26
N THR A 103 2.13 3.89 -8.00
CA THR A 103 1.07 3.53 -7.06
C THR A 103 1.59 3.18 -5.65
N GLY A 104 2.64 3.90 -5.23
CA GLY A 104 3.26 3.72 -3.93
C GLY A 104 2.37 4.16 -2.76
N PRO A 105 2.79 3.86 -1.51
CA PRO A 105 2.10 4.34 -0.31
C PRO A 105 1.99 5.87 -0.32
N GLY A 106 0.84 6.40 0.09
CA GLY A 106 0.56 7.84 0.02
C GLY A 106 -0.04 8.31 -1.31
N SER A 107 -0.21 7.43 -2.30
CA SER A 107 -0.98 7.70 -3.53
C SER A 107 -2.40 7.10 -3.45
N PRO A 108 -3.33 7.47 -4.37
CA PRO A 108 -4.67 6.87 -4.41
C PRO A 108 -4.68 5.35 -4.55
N SER A 109 -3.71 4.78 -5.28
CA SER A 109 -3.45 3.35 -5.34
C SER A 109 -4.74 2.52 -5.45
N VAL A 110 -4.92 1.56 -4.57
CA VAL A 110 -6.05 0.61 -4.56
C VAL A 110 -7.43 1.23 -4.30
N LEU A 111 -7.50 2.49 -3.92
CA LEU A 111 -8.77 3.22 -3.76
C LEU A 111 -9.29 3.80 -5.07
N SER A 112 -8.56 3.64 -6.14
CA SER A 112 -8.86 4.14 -7.47
C SER A 112 -8.88 3.03 -8.51
N ASN A 113 -9.12 3.39 -9.78
CA ASN A 113 -8.75 2.52 -10.89
C ASN A 113 -7.22 2.51 -11.02
N MET A 114 -6.61 1.36 -10.72
CA MET A 114 -5.16 1.20 -10.71
C MET A 114 -4.51 1.57 -12.04
N MET A 115 -5.10 1.21 -13.18
CA MET A 115 -4.55 1.53 -14.51
C MET A 115 -4.46 3.04 -14.73
N THR A 116 -5.53 3.77 -14.39
CA THR A 116 -5.55 5.24 -14.49
C THR A 116 -4.49 5.89 -13.59
N SER A 117 -4.30 5.35 -12.39
CA SER A 117 -3.25 5.85 -11.48
C SER A 117 -1.85 5.53 -12.00
N ILE A 118 -1.63 4.35 -12.56
CA ILE A 118 -0.35 3.96 -13.17
C ILE A 118 -0.02 4.89 -14.34
N GLU A 119 -0.96 5.11 -15.26
CA GLU A 119 -0.78 6.00 -16.40
C GLU A 119 -0.41 7.42 -15.96
N GLN A 120 -1.14 7.98 -15.01
CA GLN A 120 -0.87 9.32 -14.47
C GLN A 120 0.52 9.41 -13.83
N HIS A 121 0.94 8.39 -13.06
CA HIS A 121 2.27 8.37 -12.46
C HIS A 121 3.38 8.28 -13.50
N VAL A 122 3.20 7.41 -14.50
CA VAL A 122 4.18 7.25 -15.59
C VAL A 122 4.31 8.53 -16.41
N GLU A 123 3.20 9.18 -16.75
CA GLU A 123 3.21 10.48 -17.45
C GLU A 123 3.93 11.55 -16.62
N TRP A 124 3.63 11.66 -15.34
CA TRP A 124 4.26 12.64 -14.45
C TRP A 124 5.77 12.39 -14.30
N ILE A 125 6.19 11.13 -14.14
CA ILE A 125 7.61 10.75 -14.05
C ILE A 125 8.32 11.04 -15.37
N ARG A 126 7.72 10.70 -16.52
CA ARG A 126 8.25 11.03 -17.84
C ARG A 126 8.51 12.54 -17.99
N ASP A 127 7.54 13.34 -17.61
CA ASP A 127 7.63 14.80 -17.74
C ASP A 127 8.68 15.37 -16.76
N CYS A 128 8.79 14.78 -15.58
CA CYS A 128 9.85 15.07 -14.61
C CYS A 128 11.26 14.79 -15.20
N LEU A 129 11.45 13.61 -15.77
CA LEU A 129 12.72 13.24 -16.39
C LEU A 129 13.06 14.16 -17.58
N SER A 130 12.08 14.55 -18.39
CA SER A 130 12.29 15.50 -19.48
C SER A 130 12.64 16.89 -18.97
N TYR A 131 12.06 17.33 -17.85
CA TYR A 131 12.42 18.57 -17.18
C TYR A 131 13.87 18.53 -16.68
N MET A 132 14.28 17.44 -16.06
CA MET A 132 15.65 17.23 -15.58
C MET A 132 16.64 17.26 -16.73
N GLU A 133 16.37 16.51 -17.81
CA GLU A 133 17.23 16.48 -19.00
C GLU A 133 17.41 17.88 -19.61
N THR A 134 16.31 18.61 -19.76
CA THR A 134 16.32 19.99 -20.31
C THR A 134 17.11 20.96 -19.41
N GLY A 135 17.01 20.80 -18.09
CA GLY A 135 17.71 21.61 -17.10
C GLY A 135 19.17 21.20 -16.87
N GLY A 136 19.60 20.07 -17.45
CA GLY A 136 20.93 19.51 -17.21
C GLY A 136 21.12 18.94 -15.80
N PHE A 137 20.01 18.54 -15.16
CA PHE A 137 20.01 17.96 -13.82
C PHE A 137 20.21 16.44 -13.89
N SER A 138 20.88 15.89 -12.88
CA SER A 138 21.21 14.45 -12.80
C SER A 138 20.59 13.74 -11.60
N GLU A 139 20.12 14.49 -10.62
CA GLU A 139 19.57 13.95 -9.39
C GLU A 139 18.27 14.67 -9.00
N ILE A 140 17.29 13.90 -8.54
CA ILE A 140 16.05 14.40 -7.93
C ILE A 140 15.74 13.57 -6.68
N GLU A 141 15.39 14.27 -5.59
CA GLU A 141 15.08 13.64 -4.30
C GLU A 141 13.98 14.41 -3.60
N ALA A 142 13.05 13.71 -2.95
CA ALA A 142 12.04 14.37 -2.13
C ALA A 142 12.68 15.03 -0.89
N LYS A 143 12.25 16.26 -0.57
CA LYS A 143 12.63 16.91 0.68
C LYS A 143 11.91 16.25 1.85
N ILE A 144 12.61 16.07 2.98
CA ILE A 144 12.05 15.54 4.21
C ILE A 144 10.78 16.32 4.61
N SER A 145 10.81 17.66 4.57
CA SER A 145 9.67 18.49 4.93
C SER A 145 8.45 18.30 4.01
N ALA A 146 8.67 18.02 2.74
CA ALA A 146 7.60 17.75 1.78
C ALA A 146 6.99 16.34 2.02
N GLU A 147 7.83 15.36 2.30
CA GLU A 147 7.42 14.01 2.66
C GLU A 147 6.60 13.99 3.96
N GLU A 148 7.07 14.66 5.02
CA GLU A 148 6.35 14.79 6.29
C GLU A 148 5.00 15.50 6.13
N SER A 149 4.98 16.62 5.39
CA SER A 149 3.76 17.36 5.12
C SER A 149 2.74 16.54 4.33
N TRP A 150 3.21 15.78 3.34
CA TRP A 150 2.33 14.91 2.55
C TRP A 150 1.81 13.73 3.37
N THR A 151 2.66 13.11 4.18
CA THR A 151 2.26 12.02 5.08
C THR A 151 1.18 12.48 6.07
N SER A 152 1.37 13.65 6.68
CA SER A 152 0.37 14.25 7.58
C SER A 152 -0.96 14.53 6.86
N HIS A 153 -0.91 15.04 5.62
CA HIS A 153 -2.10 15.28 4.81
C HIS A 153 -2.84 13.97 4.47
N VAL A 154 -2.13 12.91 4.14
CA VAL A 154 -2.73 11.59 3.89
C VAL A 154 -3.43 11.06 5.14
N GLU A 155 -2.81 11.21 6.31
CA GLU A 155 -3.40 10.80 7.60
C GLU A 155 -4.65 11.62 7.94
N GLU A 156 -4.63 12.94 7.75
CA GLU A 156 -5.77 13.83 8.00
C GLU A 156 -6.98 13.40 7.15
N ILE A 157 -6.79 13.24 5.84
CA ILE A 157 -7.88 12.82 4.93
C ILE A 157 -8.39 11.40 5.29
N ALA A 158 -7.51 10.51 5.68
CA ALA A 158 -7.89 9.16 6.10
C ALA A 158 -8.73 9.17 7.37
N GLY A 159 -8.40 10.08 8.32
CA GLY A 159 -9.09 10.25 9.59
C GLY A 159 -10.57 10.57 9.44
N ASP A 160 -10.95 11.26 8.37
CA ASP A 160 -12.34 11.59 8.04
C ASP A 160 -13.11 10.41 7.46
N THR A 161 -12.49 9.25 7.32
CA THR A 161 -13.10 8.06 6.72
C THR A 161 -13.27 6.91 7.74
N LEU A 162 -14.34 6.11 7.57
CA LEU A 162 -14.53 4.89 8.34
C LEU A 162 -13.44 3.83 8.07
N ARG A 163 -12.66 4.00 7.01
CA ARG A 163 -11.60 3.06 6.61
C ARG A 163 -10.44 3.04 7.60
N TYR A 164 -10.16 4.18 8.22
CA TYR A 164 -9.08 4.30 9.20
C TYR A 164 -9.33 3.45 10.45
N THR A 165 -10.58 3.32 10.88
CA THR A 165 -10.95 2.58 12.10
C THR A 165 -11.12 1.08 11.90
N CYS A 166 -11.05 0.61 10.65
CA CYS A 166 -11.31 -0.77 10.31
C CYS A 166 -10.05 -1.65 10.39
N ASN A 167 -10.23 -2.89 10.85
CA ASN A 167 -9.21 -3.92 10.76
C ASN A 167 -9.11 -4.44 9.32
N SER A 168 -8.35 -3.77 8.48
CA SER A 168 -8.16 -4.15 7.09
C SER A 168 -6.68 -4.11 6.68
N TRP A 169 -6.36 -4.72 5.56
CA TRP A 169 -5.02 -4.66 4.99
C TRP A 169 -4.62 -3.25 4.53
N TYR A 170 -5.56 -2.32 4.35
CA TYR A 170 -5.28 -0.90 4.09
C TYR A 170 -4.50 -0.23 5.22
N VAL A 171 -4.65 -0.74 6.43
CA VAL A 171 -3.90 -0.30 7.62
C VAL A 171 -2.88 -1.35 8.08
N GLY A 172 -2.55 -2.35 7.25
CA GLY A 172 -1.61 -3.42 7.61
C GLY A 172 -2.12 -4.41 8.67
N ALA A 173 -3.44 -4.42 8.96
CA ALA A 173 -4.00 -5.23 10.05
C ALA A 173 -3.97 -6.76 9.79
N ASN A 174 -3.71 -7.18 8.57
CA ASN A 174 -3.57 -8.59 8.19
C ASN A 174 -2.17 -9.16 8.45
N ILE A 175 -1.21 -8.30 8.84
CA ILE A 175 0.16 -8.73 9.15
C ILE A 175 0.36 -8.63 10.67
N PRO A 176 0.65 -9.74 11.37
CA PRO A 176 0.88 -9.72 12.81
C PRO A 176 2.06 -8.80 13.19
N GLY A 177 1.86 -7.95 14.19
CA GLY A 177 2.89 -7.04 14.69
C GLY A 177 3.14 -5.77 13.85
N LYS A 178 2.55 -5.66 12.67
CA LYS A 178 2.67 -4.46 11.84
C LYS A 178 1.91 -3.29 12.47
N LYS A 179 2.54 -2.11 12.52
CA LYS A 179 1.89 -0.88 12.96
C LYS A 179 0.73 -0.53 12.03
N ARG A 180 -0.37 -0.08 12.62
CA ARG A 180 -1.59 0.23 11.85
C ARG A 180 -1.55 1.66 11.36
N ILE A 181 -1.27 1.83 10.08
CA ILE A 181 -1.22 3.10 9.37
C ILE A 181 -2.02 2.96 8.09
N PHE A 182 -2.88 3.92 7.82
CA PHE A 182 -3.64 3.94 6.58
C PHE A 182 -2.71 4.39 5.44
N MET A 183 -2.40 3.47 4.54
CA MET A 183 -1.35 3.66 3.55
C MET A 183 -1.80 4.33 2.24
N PRO A 184 -3.03 4.12 1.73
CA PRO A 184 -3.49 4.78 0.50
C PRO A 184 -3.95 6.23 0.75
N TYR A 185 -3.86 7.09 -0.27
CA TYR A 185 -4.48 8.41 -0.23
C TYR A 185 -6.00 8.31 -0.46
N ALA A 186 -6.81 8.80 0.50
CA ALA A 186 -8.26 8.67 0.48
C ALA A 186 -9.00 9.82 -0.19
N GLY A 187 -8.30 10.88 -0.63
CA GLY A 187 -8.89 12.09 -1.21
C GLY A 187 -9.40 11.94 -2.65
N GLY A 188 -9.11 10.80 -3.29
CA GLY A 188 -9.53 10.53 -4.67
C GLY A 188 -8.52 11.02 -5.73
N ILE A 189 -8.72 10.60 -6.99
CA ILE A 189 -7.81 10.90 -8.10
C ILE A 189 -7.80 12.40 -8.47
N PRO A 190 -8.93 13.11 -8.63
CA PRO A 190 -8.91 14.49 -9.11
C PRO A 190 -8.05 15.43 -8.25
N PRO A 191 -8.26 15.54 -6.91
CA PRO A 191 -7.43 16.42 -6.08
C PRO A 191 -5.97 15.93 -5.97
N TYR A 192 -5.73 14.63 -6.03
CA TYR A 192 -4.37 14.09 -6.08
C TYR A 192 -3.64 14.51 -7.37
N ARG A 193 -4.29 14.36 -8.53
CA ARG A 193 -3.73 14.79 -9.82
C ARG A 193 -3.46 16.29 -9.84
N GLU A 194 -4.42 17.09 -9.37
CA GLU A 194 -4.25 18.54 -9.26
C GLU A 194 -3.01 18.90 -8.43
N LYS A 195 -2.80 18.22 -7.31
CA LYS A 195 -1.60 18.42 -6.48
C LYS A 195 -0.32 18.04 -7.22
N CYS A 196 -0.29 16.93 -7.91
CA CYS A 196 0.85 16.51 -8.73
C CYS A 196 1.16 17.52 -9.84
N ASP A 197 0.12 18.01 -10.53
CA ASP A 197 0.24 19.00 -11.61
C ASP A 197 0.75 20.35 -11.07
N GLN A 198 0.29 20.81 -9.89
CA GLN A 198 0.79 22.01 -9.21
C GLN A 198 2.27 21.89 -8.86
N VAL A 199 2.70 20.75 -8.32
CA VAL A 199 4.10 20.48 -8.00
C VAL A 199 4.97 20.54 -9.25
N ALA A 200 4.55 19.93 -10.35
CA ALA A 200 5.27 19.98 -11.62
C ALA A 200 5.34 21.41 -12.18
N ALA A 201 4.20 22.16 -12.18
CA ALA A 201 4.13 23.53 -12.67
C ALA A 201 5.00 24.51 -11.86
N SER A 202 5.25 24.21 -10.59
CA SER A 202 6.13 24.99 -9.69
C SER A 202 7.60 24.55 -9.74
N GLY A 203 8.03 23.87 -10.81
CA GLY A 203 9.40 23.42 -10.96
C GLY A 203 9.74 22.25 -10.02
N TYR A 204 8.78 21.34 -9.80
CA TYR A 204 8.87 20.20 -8.89
C TYR A 204 9.11 20.61 -7.43
N GLU A 205 8.30 21.57 -6.96
CA GLU A 205 8.34 22.01 -5.58
C GLU A 205 8.23 20.82 -4.62
N GLY A 206 9.04 20.86 -3.54
CA GLY A 206 9.14 19.76 -2.58
C GLY A 206 10.20 18.72 -2.94
N PHE A 207 10.88 18.89 -4.08
CA PHE A 207 12.07 18.13 -4.44
C PHE A 207 13.33 19.00 -4.37
N GLU A 208 14.46 18.34 -4.14
CA GLU A 208 15.80 18.84 -4.43
C GLU A 208 16.21 18.27 -5.78
N ILE A 209 16.65 19.16 -6.68
CA ILE A 209 17.03 18.78 -8.04
C ILE A 209 18.42 19.37 -8.33
N SER A 210 19.36 18.57 -8.76
CA SER A 210 20.75 18.98 -9.02
C SER A 210 21.35 18.31 -10.27
#